data_c0707c6e7723ab6681fd0d325e3b6afc
#
_entry.id   c0707c6e7723ab6681fd0d325e3b6afc
#
_cell.length_a   1.000
_cell.length_b   1.000
_cell.length_c   1.000
_cell.angle_alpha   90.00
_cell.angle_beta   90.00
_cell.angle_gamma   90.00
#
_symmetry.space_group_name_H-M   'P 1'
#
loop_
_entity.id
_entity.type
_entity.pdbx_description
1 polymer ?
#
loop_
_entity_poly.entity_id
_entity_poly.type
_entity_poly.pdbx_seq_one_letter_code
_entity_poly.pdbx_strand_id
1 'polypeptide(L)'
;NAHVQPTGAYHYHGLSDLLAEVHHHSGGELVHVGFAADGYLIYISTTGTYRPSYQLTGSLRTGNDCQVSLGGRQGSYVVVGGTTPDGTYTSDWEYISGHGELDECNGTFIEDQYIYVITNEFPYISRCLNGEFNESRPSSPNSQRPPRGTSESTLGEPNLALAAAQLGVTEEQLRAALGPPPPDIEAAASSLGVTTDALRAALVSSR
;
A
#
# COMPACT_ATOMS: atom_id res chain seq x y z
N ASN A 1 -7.93 3.77 -1.61
CA ASN A 1 -6.83 3.55 -0.65
C ASN A 1 -5.89 2.40 -1.05
N ALA A 2 -5.60 2.24 -2.34
CA ALA A 2 -4.66 1.25 -2.85
C ALA A 2 -3.89 1.80 -4.03
N HIS A 3 -2.66 1.33 -4.23
CA HIS A 3 -1.86 1.69 -5.39
C HIS A 3 -0.79 0.62 -5.69
N VAL A 4 -0.16 0.75 -6.86
CA VAL A 4 0.98 -0.07 -7.25
C VAL A 4 2.25 0.59 -6.74
N GLN A 5 3.11 -0.18 -6.06
CA GLN A 5 4.45 0.27 -5.70
C GLN A 5 5.38 0.31 -6.92
N PRO A 6 6.52 1.02 -6.84
CA PRO A 6 7.54 0.99 -7.90
C PRO A 6 8.06 -0.42 -8.22
N THR A 7 7.88 -1.37 -7.31
CA THR A 7 8.21 -2.80 -7.50
C THR A 7 7.14 -3.58 -8.27
N GLY A 8 6.03 -2.94 -8.65
CA GLY A 8 4.89 -3.57 -9.31
C GLY A 8 3.89 -4.24 -8.37
N ALA A 9 4.15 -4.27 -7.07
CA ALA A 9 3.23 -4.86 -6.09
C ALA A 9 2.03 -3.94 -5.84
N TYR A 10 0.83 -4.44 -6.06
CA TYR A 10 -0.41 -3.76 -5.69
C TYR A 10 -0.73 -4.02 -4.22
N HIS A 11 -1.05 -2.98 -3.47
CA HIS A 11 -1.38 -3.10 -2.05
C HIS A 11 -2.41 -2.06 -1.61
N TYR A 12 -3.09 -2.39 -0.51
CA TYR A 12 -4.09 -1.53 0.13
C TYR A 12 -3.45 -0.78 1.32
N HIS A 13 -3.90 0.46 1.54
CA HIS A 13 -3.53 1.28 2.71
C HIS A 13 -4.61 1.32 3.79
N GLY A 14 -5.64 0.54 3.64
CA GLY A 14 -6.76 0.50 4.57
C GLY A 14 -7.87 -0.38 4.05
N LEU A 15 -8.96 -0.42 4.79
CA LEU A 15 -10.15 -1.16 4.43
C LEU A 15 -10.69 -0.69 3.08
N SER A 16 -11.05 -1.64 2.23
CA SER A 16 -11.77 -1.42 0.98
C SER A 16 -13.21 -1.91 1.15
N ASP A 17 -14.16 -1.00 1.12
CA ASP A 17 -15.60 -1.34 1.19
C ASP A 17 -15.96 -2.29 0.05
N LEU A 18 -15.41 -2.04 -1.14
CA LEU A 18 -15.65 -2.90 -2.30
C LEU A 18 -15.09 -4.33 -2.09
N LEU A 19 -13.97 -4.49 -1.39
CA LEU A 19 -13.44 -5.81 -1.06
C LEU A 19 -14.38 -6.54 -0.09
N ALA A 20 -14.91 -5.83 0.89
CA ALA A 20 -15.89 -6.37 1.82
C ALA A 20 -17.18 -6.80 1.08
N GLU A 21 -17.69 -5.97 0.17
CA GLU A 21 -18.88 -6.28 -0.64
C GLU A 21 -18.68 -7.53 -1.51
N VAL A 22 -17.54 -7.63 -2.21
CA VAL A 22 -17.23 -8.77 -3.09
C VAL A 22 -17.14 -10.09 -2.32
N HIS A 23 -16.61 -10.05 -1.09
CA HIS A 23 -16.44 -11.23 -0.25
C HIS A 23 -17.63 -11.51 0.68
N HIS A 24 -18.59 -10.61 0.77
CA HIS A 24 -19.76 -10.72 1.64
C HIS A 24 -20.84 -11.64 1.05
N HIS A 25 -20.54 -12.91 0.92
CA HIS A 25 -21.46 -13.87 0.28
C HIS A 25 -22.63 -14.35 1.15
N SER A 26 -22.64 -14.09 2.45
CA SER A 26 -23.61 -14.71 3.37
C SER A 26 -24.26 -13.80 4.40
N GLY A 27 -24.04 -12.48 4.36
CA GLY A 27 -24.64 -11.55 5.32
C GLY A 27 -24.09 -11.74 6.75
N GLY A 28 -22.95 -12.41 6.91
CA GLY A 28 -22.30 -12.62 8.19
C GLY A 28 -21.64 -11.35 8.72
N GLU A 29 -21.45 -11.28 10.04
CA GLU A 29 -20.82 -10.17 10.73
C GLU A 29 -19.32 -10.03 10.38
N LEU A 30 -18.66 -11.16 10.13
CA LEU A 30 -17.25 -11.26 9.81
C LEU A 30 -17.06 -11.72 8.36
N VAL A 31 -16.32 -10.94 7.59
CA VAL A 31 -15.96 -11.25 6.21
C VAL A 31 -14.47 -11.56 6.14
N HIS A 32 -14.12 -12.80 5.76
CA HIS A 32 -12.73 -13.21 5.58
C HIS A 32 -12.12 -12.49 4.38
N VAL A 33 -10.96 -11.87 4.56
CA VAL A 33 -10.29 -11.07 3.53
C VAL A 33 -8.82 -11.41 3.31
N GLY A 34 -8.22 -12.23 4.16
CA GLY A 34 -6.82 -12.61 3.98
C GLY A 34 -6.21 -13.37 5.13
N PHE A 35 -4.89 -13.49 5.07
CA PHE A 35 -4.06 -14.17 6.06
C PHE A 35 -2.99 -13.23 6.58
N ALA A 36 -2.75 -13.26 7.89
CA ALA A 36 -1.61 -12.59 8.51
C ALA A 36 -0.31 -13.38 8.27
N ALA A 37 0.82 -12.76 8.53
CA ALA A 37 2.13 -13.35 8.28
C ALA A 37 2.42 -14.60 9.16
N ASP A 38 1.77 -14.69 10.31
CA ASP A 38 1.80 -15.83 11.24
C ASP A 38 0.77 -16.92 10.91
N GLY A 39 0.03 -16.76 9.79
CA GLY A 39 -0.93 -17.75 9.27
C GLY A 39 -2.35 -17.63 9.82
N TYR A 40 -2.62 -16.75 10.78
CA TYR A 40 -3.97 -16.52 11.24
C TYR A 40 -4.82 -15.78 10.20
N LEU A 41 -6.13 -16.02 10.24
CA LEU A 41 -7.09 -15.41 9.31
C LEU A 41 -7.33 -13.94 9.67
N ILE A 42 -7.54 -13.12 8.64
CA ILE A 42 -7.92 -11.71 8.78
C ILE A 42 -9.36 -11.53 8.31
N TYR A 43 -10.18 -10.96 9.17
CA TYR A 43 -11.59 -10.66 8.89
C TYR A 43 -11.86 -9.15 8.98
N ILE A 44 -12.92 -8.71 8.32
CA ILE A 44 -13.52 -7.40 8.48
C ILE A 44 -14.77 -7.55 9.33
N SER A 45 -14.93 -6.72 10.36
CA SER A 45 -16.19 -6.57 11.08
C SER A 45 -17.12 -5.63 10.31
N THR A 46 -18.25 -6.12 9.85
CA THR A 46 -19.22 -5.34 9.06
C THR A 46 -20.27 -4.64 9.91
N THR A 47 -20.51 -5.09 11.15
CA THR A 47 -21.56 -4.59 12.04
C THR A 47 -21.02 -3.73 13.19
N GLY A 48 -19.70 -3.73 13.40
CA GLY A 48 -19.06 -3.03 14.50
C GLY A 48 -19.22 -3.70 15.87
N THR A 49 -19.64 -4.96 15.90
CA THR A 49 -19.71 -5.74 17.15
C THR A 49 -18.32 -5.97 17.73
N TYR A 50 -17.32 -6.20 16.88
CA TYR A 50 -15.93 -6.35 17.30
C TYR A 50 -15.23 -5.01 17.34
N ARG A 51 -15.14 -4.42 18.52
CA ARG A 51 -14.51 -3.12 18.76
C ARG A 51 -13.10 -3.28 19.31
N PRO A 52 -12.17 -2.42 18.89
CA PRO A 52 -10.83 -2.39 19.46
C PRO A 52 -10.85 -2.05 20.97
N SER A 53 -9.85 -2.52 21.68
CA SER A 53 -9.65 -2.19 23.11
C SER A 53 -8.62 -1.06 23.27
N TYR A 54 -8.65 -0.08 22.38
CA TYR A 54 -7.77 1.08 22.44
C TYR A 54 -8.55 2.37 22.70
N GLN A 55 -7.94 3.27 23.46
CA GLN A 55 -8.47 4.61 23.70
C GLN A 55 -7.35 5.64 23.61
N LEU A 56 -7.70 6.90 23.43
CA LEU A 56 -6.72 7.98 23.53
C LEU A 56 -6.21 8.08 24.95
N THR A 57 -4.90 8.16 25.13
CA THR A 57 -4.30 8.38 26.45
C THR A 57 -4.67 9.76 26.99
N GLY A 58 -4.95 9.82 28.28
CA GLY A 58 -5.22 11.08 28.98
C GLY A 58 -3.96 11.91 29.32
N SER A 59 -2.77 11.36 29.10
CA SER A 59 -1.51 12.01 29.40
C SER A 59 -1.01 12.84 28.21
N LEU A 60 -0.38 13.98 28.49
CA LEU A 60 0.28 14.75 27.43
C LEU A 60 1.37 13.93 26.76
N ARG A 61 1.58 14.14 25.46
CA ARG A 61 2.64 13.48 24.70
C ARG A 61 4.00 13.71 25.33
N THR A 62 4.76 12.64 25.49
CA THR A 62 6.17 12.70 25.90
C THR A 62 7.01 12.42 24.67
N GLY A 63 7.91 13.31 24.33
CA GLY A 63 8.77 13.09 23.16
C GLY A 63 9.46 14.36 22.74
N ASN A 64 10.44 14.20 21.86
CA ASN A 64 11.12 15.31 21.23
C ASN A 64 10.34 15.78 20.01
N ASP A 65 10.62 17.01 19.59
CA ASP A 65 10.09 17.53 18.35
C ASP A 65 10.46 16.63 17.16
N CYS A 66 9.51 16.39 16.28
CA CYS A 66 9.69 15.57 15.10
C CYS A 66 9.89 16.44 13.86
N GLN A 67 10.85 16.06 13.02
CA GLN A 67 10.97 16.62 11.69
C GLN A 67 10.06 15.86 10.75
N VAL A 68 9.05 16.51 10.21
CA VAL A 68 8.14 15.92 9.23
C VAL A 68 8.77 15.99 7.85
N SER A 69 8.98 14.84 7.21
CA SER A 69 9.42 14.78 5.81
C SER A 69 8.20 14.90 4.88
N LEU A 70 8.08 16.02 4.20
CA LEU A 70 7.04 16.24 3.20
C LEU A 70 7.60 15.94 1.81
N GLY A 71 7.41 14.71 1.34
CA GLY A 71 7.68 14.35 -0.05
C GLY A 71 9.12 14.63 -0.54
N GLY A 72 10.12 14.32 0.27
CA GLY A 72 11.55 14.51 -0.07
C GLY A 72 12.08 15.93 0.15
N ARG A 73 11.27 16.83 0.67
CA ARG A 73 11.72 18.15 1.17
C ARG A 73 11.87 18.10 2.67
N GLN A 74 12.85 18.83 3.19
CA GLN A 74 13.03 19.03 4.62
C GLN A 74 11.80 19.79 5.15
N GLY A 75 10.94 19.08 5.91
CA GLY A 75 9.71 19.63 6.45
C GLY A 75 9.97 20.50 7.69
N SER A 76 8.94 21.22 8.12
CA SER A 76 8.97 22.00 9.35
C SER A 76 9.09 21.08 10.57
N TYR A 77 9.75 21.54 11.61
CA TYR A 77 9.69 20.89 12.92
C TYR A 77 8.28 21.00 13.48
N VAL A 78 7.77 19.89 13.99
CA VAL A 78 6.50 19.82 14.70
C VAL A 78 6.82 19.58 16.17
N VAL A 79 6.34 20.48 17.03
CA VAL A 79 6.42 20.32 18.47
C VAL A 79 5.44 19.21 18.86
N VAL A 80 5.95 18.13 19.45
CA VAL A 80 5.16 16.98 19.88
C VAL A 80 5.06 16.91 21.40
N GLY A 81 6.16 17.14 22.10
CA GLY A 81 6.21 17.09 23.55
C GLY A 81 5.27 18.11 24.22
N GLY A 82 4.54 17.67 25.23
CA GLY A 82 3.60 18.52 25.97
C GLY A 82 2.28 18.84 25.27
N THR A 83 2.04 18.28 24.07
CA THR A 83 0.77 18.45 23.36
C THR A 83 -0.24 17.36 23.75
N THR A 84 -1.52 17.66 23.56
CA THR A 84 -2.61 16.73 23.86
C THR A 84 -2.73 15.65 22.78
N PRO A 85 -2.85 14.36 23.13
CA PRO A 85 -3.17 13.31 22.20
C PRO A 85 -4.47 13.58 21.43
N ASP A 86 -4.43 13.44 20.11
CA ASP A 86 -5.57 13.62 19.21
C ASP A 86 -5.76 12.44 18.25
N GLY A 87 -4.96 11.38 18.41
CA GLY A 87 -4.98 10.19 17.56
C GLY A 87 -4.05 10.25 16.35
N THR A 88 -3.31 11.34 16.17
CA THR A 88 -2.37 11.49 15.04
C THR A 88 -1.22 10.49 15.12
N TYR A 89 -0.73 10.20 16.32
CA TYR A 89 0.40 9.30 16.54
C TYR A 89 -0.07 7.99 17.19
N THR A 90 0.63 6.91 16.90
CA THR A 90 0.35 5.63 17.54
C THR A 90 0.56 5.66 19.06
N SER A 91 1.46 6.52 19.54
CA SER A 91 1.69 6.76 20.96
C SER A 91 0.57 7.53 21.67
N ASP A 92 -0.40 8.06 20.92
CA ASP A 92 -1.58 8.69 21.50
C ASP A 92 -2.59 7.67 22.02
N TRP A 93 -2.40 6.41 21.66
CA TRP A 93 -3.33 5.34 21.96
C TRP A 93 -2.75 4.38 23.00
N GLU A 94 -3.58 3.99 23.94
CA GLU A 94 -3.27 2.98 24.93
C GLU A 94 -4.26 1.82 24.86
N TYR A 95 -3.73 0.61 25.04
CA TYR A 95 -4.55 -0.57 25.15
C TYR A 95 -5.14 -0.71 26.54
N ILE A 96 -6.45 -0.93 26.63
CA ILE A 96 -7.18 -1.18 27.88
C ILE A 96 -7.90 -2.51 27.77
N SER A 97 -7.40 -3.49 28.49
CA SER A 97 -8.01 -4.83 28.50
C SER A 97 -9.49 -4.79 28.87
N GLY A 98 -10.35 -5.34 28.01
CA GLY A 98 -11.79 -5.39 28.20
C GLY A 98 -12.53 -4.09 27.86
N HIS A 99 -11.87 -3.09 27.25
CA HIS A 99 -12.53 -1.89 26.76
C HIS A 99 -13.41 -2.20 25.54
N GLY A 100 -12.95 -3.07 24.67
CA GLY A 100 -13.66 -3.64 23.54
C GLY A 100 -13.60 -5.17 23.55
N GLU A 101 -13.99 -5.77 22.46
CA GLU A 101 -14.03 -7.23 22.27
C GLU A 101 -12.70 -7.80 21.76
N LEU A 102 -11.80 -6.92 21.28
CA LEU A 102 -10.52 -7.32 20.68
C LEU A 102 -9.36 -7.14 21.67
N ASP A 103 -8.36 -7.98 21.55
CA ASP A 103 -7.13 -7.93 22.31
C ASP A 103 -6.15 -6.84 21.82
N GLU A 104 -4.94 -6.79 22.38
CA GLU A 104 -3.91 -5.81 22.01
C GLU A 104 -3.40 -5.95 20.57
N CYS A 105 -3.52 -7.13 19.98
CA CYS A 105 -3.19 -7.37 18.57
C CYS A 105 -4.36 -7.11 17.60
N ASN A 106 -5.47 -6.57 18.09
CA ASN A 106 -6.73 -6.41 17.37
C ASN A 106 -7.29 -7.74 16.86
N GLY A 107 -7.20 -8.77 17.70
CA GLY A 107 -7.67 -10.12 17.43
C GLY A 107 -8.60 -10.63 18.51
N THR A 108 -9.21 -11.77 18.25
CA THR A 108 -10.07 -12.49 19.18
C THR A 108 -10.17 -13.96 18.80
N PHE A 109 -10.76 -14.77 19.69
CA PHE A 109 -11.09 -16.16 19.40
C PHE A 109 -12.55 -16.26 18.93
N ILE A 110 -12.76 -16.94 17.81
CA ILE A 110 -14.07 -17.41 17.37
C ILE A 110 -14.03 -18.93 17.44
N GLU A 111 -14.89 -19.48 18.32
CA GLU A 111 -14.78 -20.87 18.74
C GLU A 111 -13.35 -21.14 19.26
N ASP A 112 -12.58 -22.01 18.67
CA ASP A 112 -11.20 -22.32 19.08
C ASP A 112 -10.15 -21.70 18.14
N GLN A 113 -10.56 -20.85 17.19
CA GLN A 113 -9.67 -20.25 16.21
C GLN A 113 -9.39 -18.80 16.52
N TYR A 114 -8.11 -18.43 16.64
CA TYR A 114 -7.70 -17.04 16.74
C TYR A 114 -7.77 -16.37 15.37
N ILE A 115 -8.30 -15.15 15.32
CA ILE A 115 -8.42 -14.33 14.12
C ILE A 115 -8.03 -12.90 14.41
N TYR A 116 -7.55 -12.17 13.39
CA TYR A 116 -7.42 -10.72 13.42
C TYR A 116 -8.65 -10.08 12.81
N VAL A 117 -9.03 -8.91 13.33
CA VAL A 117 -10.19 -8.18 12.85
C VAL A 117 -9.78 -6.79 12.39
N ILE A 118 -10.14 -6.44 11.16
CA ILE A 118 -10.03 -5.07 10.64
C ILE A 118 -11.27 -4.30 11.12
N THR A 119 -11.03 -3.13 11.69
CA THR A 119 -12.04 -2.28 12.30
C THR A 119 -12.01 -0.86 11.72
N ASN A 120 -13.07 -0.08 11.91
CA ASN A 120 -13.13 1.32 11.50
C ASN A 120 -12.50 2.28 12.52
N GLU A 121 -12.09 1.76 13.67
CA GLU A 121 -11.45 2.52 14.74
C GLU A 121 -10.00 2.04 14.93
N PHE A 122 -9.17 2.89 15.55
CA PHE A 122 -7.78 2.51 15.85
C PHE A 122 -7.74 1.21 16.68
N PRO A 123 -6.88 0.27 16.32
CA PRO A 123 -5.72 0.35 15.43
C PRO A 123 -6.00 0.01 13.96
N TYR A 124 -7.24 -0.12 13.55
CA TYR A 124 -7.71 -0.44 12.21
C TYR A 124 -7.32 -1.85 11.72
N ILE A 125 -6.11 -2.28 11.97
CA ILE A 125 -5.54 -3.59 11.61
C ILE A 125 -4.67 -4.10 12.77
N SER A 126 -4.28 -5.38 12.73
CA SER A 126 -3.42 -5.99 13.76
C SER A 126 -2.19 -5.15 14.10
N ARG A 127 -1.93 -4.95 15.39
CA ARG A 127 -0.78 -4.22 15.94
C ARG A 127 0.42 -5.12 16.20
N CYS A 128 0.20 -6.39 16.34
CA CYS A 128 1.21 -7.41 16.58
C CYS A 128 0.76 -8.73 15.95
N LEU A 129 1.64 -9.69 15.95
CA LEU A 129 1.34 -11.08 15.58
C LEU A 129 1.24 -11.90 16.85
N ASN A 130 0.20 -12.72 16.95
CA ASN A 130 -0.05 -13.60 18.10
C ASN A 130 0.63 -14.97 17.92
N GLY A 131 0.92 -15.34 16.67
CA GLY A 131 1.61 -16.57 16.32
C GLY A 131 3.10 -16.36 16.04
N GLU A 132 3.77 -17.45 15.72
CA GLU A 132 5.18 -17.41 15.33
C GLU A 132 5.32 -17.00 13.85
N PHE A 133 6.11 -15.97 13.60
CA PHE A 133 6.46 -15.54 12.26
C PHE A 133 7.97 -15.67 12.06
N ASN A 134 8.36 -16.49 11.09
CA ASN A 134 9.74 -16.60 10.70
C ASN A 134 10.05 -15.61 9.57
N GLU A 135 10.77 -14.55 9.90
CA GLU A 135 11.28 -13.57 8.93
C GLU A 135 12.33 -14.13 7.96
N SER A 136 12.37 -15.42 7.73
CA SER A 136 13.16 -15.98 6.64
C SER A 136 12.60 -15.48 5.31
N ARG A 137 12.70 -14.16 5.09
CA ARG A 137 12.62 -13.63 3.74
C ARG A 137 13.66 -14.40 2.94
N PRO A 138 13.30 -15.06 1.84
CA PRO A 138 14.28 -15.29 0.82
C PRO A 138 14.87 -13.90 0.54
N SER A 139 16.12 -13.71 0.94
CA SER A 139 16.87 -12.52 0.57
C SER A 139 16.68 -12.40 -0.93
N SER A 140 15.86 -11.42 -1.35
CA SER A 140 15.80 -11.06 -2.76
C SER A 140 17.26 -10.84 -3.15
N PRO A 141 17.80 -11.55 -4.14
CA PRO A 141 19.21 -11.43 -4.46
C PRO A 141 19.59 -10.04 -4.96
N ASN A 142 18.74 -9.04 -4.76
CA ASN A 142 19.00 -7.69 -5.25
C ASN A 142 18.42 -6.58 -4.35
N SER A 143 18.84 -6.54 -3.09
CA SER A 143 18.72 -5.33 -2.28
C SER A 143 19.93 -4.37 -2.43
N GLN A 144 20.74 -4.57 -3.44
CA GLN A 144 21.65 -3.54 -3.90
C GLN A 144 20.85 -2.62 -4.83
N ARG A 145 20.40 -1.48 -4.31
CA ARG A 145 19.99 -0.35 -5.13
C ARG A 145 21.11 -0.10 -6.16
N PRO A 146 20.86 -0.29 -7.46
CA PRO A 146 21.89 0.01 -8.44
C PRO A 146 22.30 1.47 -8.31
N PRO A 147 23.60 1.79 -8.47
CA PRO A 147 24.02 3.17 -8.54
C PRO A 147 23.23 3.86 -9.66
N ARG A 148 22.81 5.07 -9.41
CA ARG A 148 22.04 5.93 -10.32
C ARG A 148 22.86 6.15 -11.59
N GLY A 149 22.58 5.36 -12.59
CA GLY A 149 23.26 5.47 -13.90
C GLY A 149 23.39 4.11 -14.56
N THR A 150 22.41 3.74 -15.28
CA THR A 150 22.20 2.85 -16.42
C THR A 150 20.93 2.02 -16.21
N SER A 151 19.90 2.43 -16.91
CA SER A 151 18.59 1.78 -16.95
C SER A 151 18.73 0.41 -17.62
N GLU A 152 18.49 -0.65 -16.85
CA GLU A 152 18.00 -1.90 -17.41
C GLU A 152 16.67 -2.22 -16.78
N SER A 153 15.66 -2.18 -17.61
CA SER A 153 14.24 -2.29 -17.31
C SER A 153 13.90 -3.70 -16.83
N THR A 154 13.35 -3.84 -15.62
CA THR A 154 12.65 -5.04 -15.20
C THR A 154 11.15 -4.87 -15.44
N LEU A 155 10.64 -5.64 -16.36
CA LEU A 155 9.23 -6.04 -16.59
C LEU A 155 8.16 -4.96 -16.31
N GLY A 156 7.85 -4.16 -17.33
CA GLY A 156 6.65 -3.32 -17.33
C GLY A 156 6.75 -2.06 -18.19
N GLU A 157 7.91 -1.45 -18.33
CA GLU A 157 8.05 -0.34 -19.25
C GLU A 157 8.44 -0.85 -20.65
N PRO A 158 7.79 -0.34 -21.71
CA PRO A 158 8.17 -0.71 -23.06
C PRO A 158 9.61 -0.28 -23.35
N ASN A 159 10.39 -1.15 -23.97
CA ASN A 159 11.71 -0.79 -24.46
C ASN A 159 11.55 0.16 -25.65
N LEU A 160 11.71 1.45 -25.40
CA LEU A 160 11.46 2.48 -26.40
C LEU A 160 12.38 2.35 -27.62
N ALA A 161 13.58 1.81 -27.47
CA ALA A 161 14.47 1.55 -28.60
C ALA A 161 13.91 0.48 -29.54
N LEU A 162 13.38 -0.62 -28.99
CA LEU A 162 12.73 -1.68 -29.79
C LEU A 162 11.41 -1.18 -30.41
N ALA A 163 10.59 -0.46 -29.65
CA ALA A 163 9.35 0.11 -30.17
C ALA A 163 9.62 1.12 -31.30
N ALA A 164 10.61 1.98 -31.14
CA ALA A 164 11.01 2.95 -32.15
C ALA A 164 11.51 2.27 -33.44
N ALA A 165 12.33 1.21 -33.30
CA ALA A 165 12.78 0.41 -34.44
C ALA A 165 11.62 -0.24 -35.22
N GLN A 166 10.58 -0.72 -34.53
CA GLN A 166 9.39 -1.29 -35.16
C GLN A 166 8.56 -0.24 -35.90
N LEU A 167 8.56 1.00 -35.41
CA LEU A 167 7.82 2.11 -36.01
C LEU A 167 8.62 2.86 -37.07
N GLY A 168 9.91 2.53 -37.25
CA GLY A 168 10.79 3.20 -38.19
C GLY A 168 11.17 4.64 -37.78
N VAL A 169 11.12 4.94 -36.48
CA VAL A 169 11.48 6.25 -35.92
C VAL A 169 12.67 6.11 -34.97
N THR A 170 13.26 7.23 -34.56
CA THR A 170 14.30 7.16 -33.51
C THR A 170 13.68 7.08 -32.11
N GLU A 171 14.40 6.51 -31.15
CA GLU A 171 13.98 6.46 -29.75
C GLU A 171 13.70 7.88 -29.22
N GLU A 172 14.51 8.84 -29.63
CA GLU A 172 14.38 10.23 -29.21
C GLU A 172 13.09 10.87 -29.72
N GLN A 173 12.71 10.58 -30.98
CA GLN A 173 11.45 11.00 -31.57
C GLN A 173 10.27 10.35 -30.88
N LEU A 174 10.34 9.05 -30.58
CA LEU A 174 9.29 8.34 -29.87
C LEU A 174 9.11 8.87 -28.43
N ARG A 175 10.20 9.11 -27.73
CA ARG A 175 10.18 9.66 -26.36
C ARG A 175 9.61 11.09 -26.35
N ALA A 176 10.00 11.91 -27.28
CA ALA A 176 9.49 13.27 -27.40
C ALA A 176 7.98 13.31 -27.73
N ALA A 177 7.53 12.39 -28.58
CA ALA A 177 6.12 12.28 -28.97
C ALA A 177 5.24 11.78 -27.83
N LEU A 178 5.74 10.82 -27.02
CA LEU A 178 5.02 10.28 -25.86
C LEU A 178 4.88 11.29 -24.71
N GLY A 179 5.83 12.22 -24.58
CA GLY A 179 5.80 13.25 -23.52
C GLY A 179 5.85 12.68 -22.10
N PRO A 180 5.49 13.50 -21.09
CA PRO A 180 5.44 13.05 -19.69
C PRO A 180 4.24 12.13 -19.43
N PRO A 181 4.36 11.17 -18.48
CA PRO A 181 3.26 10.27 -18.12
C PRO A 181 2.05 11.03 -17.49
N PRO A 182 0.81 10.60 -17.77
CA PRO A 182 0.43 9.56 -18.73
C PRO A 182 0.51 10.04 -20.18
N PRO A 183 1.09 9.24 -21.10
CA PRO A 183 1.26 9.65 -22.49
C PRO A 183 -0.08 9.71 -23.23
N ASP A 184 -0.26 10.74 -24.04
CA ASP A 184 -1.35 10.82 -25.01
C ASP A 184 -0.98 10.04 -26.28
N ILE A 185 -1.47 8.81 -26.36
CA ILE A 185 -1.12 7.88 -27.47
C ILE A 185 -1.67 8.35 -28.82
N GLU A 186 -2.79 9.05 -28.84
CA GLU A 186 -3.37 9.55 -30.08
C GLU A 186 -2.57 10.73 -30.62
N ALA A 187 -2.22 11.67 -29.76
CA ALA A 187 -1.37 12.79 -30.12
C ALA A 187 0.04 12.34 -30.53
N ALA A 188 0.61 11.36 -29.79
CA ALA A 188 1.92 10.77 -30.11
C ALA A 188 1.92 10.07 -31.49
N ALA A 189 0.92 9.25 -31.76
CA ALA A 189 0.78 8.56 -33.05
C ALA A 189 0.67 9.58 -34.22
N SER A 190 -0.14 10.61 -34.04
CA SER A 190 -0.30 11.69 -35.00
C SER A 190 1.01 12.43 -35.28
N SER A 191 1.78 12.74 -34.22
CA SER A 191 3.06 13.46 -34.36
C SER A 191 4.15 12.61 -35.02
N LEU A 192 4.10 11.29 -34.88
CA LEU A 192 5.02 10.33 -35.47
C LEU A 192 4.59 9.89 -36.89
N GLY A 193 3.38 10.27 -37.35
CA GLY A 193 2.84 9.84 -38.62
C GLY A 193 2.49 8.36 -38.71
N VAL A 194 2.21 7.73 -37.57
CA VAL A 194 1.82 6.31 -37.45
C VAL A 194 0.38 6.19 -36.97
N THR A 195 -0.22 5.00 -37.12
CA THR A 195 -1.55 4.75 -36.55
C THR A 195 -1.46 4.51 -35.06
N THR A 196 -2.51 4.86 -34.33
CA THR A 196 -2.61 4.59 -32.87
C THR A 196 -2.43 3.12 -32.55
N ASP A 197 -2.98 2.24 -33.40
CA ASP A 197 -2.86 0.78 -33.21
C ASP A 197 -1.43 0.29 -33.42
N ALA A 198 -0.72 0.83 -34.43
CA ALA A 198 0.69 0.51 -34.66
C ALA A 198 1.56 0.94 -33.47
N LEU A 199 1.32 2.15 -32.94
CA LEU A 199 2.05 2.64 -31.75
C LEU A 199 1.77 1.78 -30.53
N ARG A 200 0.51 1.43 -30.26
CA ARG A 200 0.14 0.53 -29.16
C ARG A 200 0.77 -0.85 -29.30
N ALA A 201 0.71 -1.43 -30.51
CA ALA A 201 1.30 -2.74 -30.77
C ALA A 201 2.81 -2.74 -30.54
N ALA A 202 3.52 -1.72 -31.01
CA ALA A 202 4.96 -1.56 -30.83
C ALA A 202 5.33 -1.42 -29.33
N LEU A 203 4.58 -0.63 -28.56
CA LEU A 203 4.80 -0.45 -27.12
C LEU A 203 4.50 -1.72 -26.32
N VAL A 204 3.52 -2.54 -26.74
CA VAL A 204 3.18 -3.81 -26.08
C VAL A 204 4.20 -4.90 -26.43
N SER A 205 4.61 -5.01 -27.68
CA SER A 205 5.55 -6.04 -28.12
C SER A 205 7.01 -5.77 -27.71
N SER A 206 7.31 -4.57 -27.26
CA SER A 206 8.63 -4.16 -26.76
C SER A 206 8.80 -4.30 -25.24
N ARG A 207 7.84 -4.93 -24.55
CA ARG A 207 7.88 -5.22 -23.10
C ARG A 207 8.68 -6.45 -22.75
#